data_d3af5d6d332e8886a249048c07217938
#
_entry.id   d3af5d6d332e8886a249048c07217938
#
_cell.length_a   1.000
_cell.length_b   1.000
_cell.length_c   1.000
_cell.angle_alpha   90.00
_cell.angle_beta   90.00
_cell.angle_gamma   90.00
#
_symmetry.space_group_name_H-M   'P 1'
#
loop_
_entity.id
_entity.type
_entity.pdbx_description
1 polymer ?
#
loop_
_entity_poly.entity_id
_entity_poly.type
_entity_poly.pdbx_seq_one_letter_code
_entity_poly.pdbx_strand_id
1 'polypeptide(L)'
;MDSRRSLLVLALLFISFLVYQQWQLDKNPPVQQQTTEQTTAASSDVPASSSSSAEVVADSQTKGQIITLENDVLRLKVDTLGGDVISSELLKYDAELGSKEPFVLLKDTNEHVYIAQSGLIGKNGIDTKAGRAQYQVTGDNFKLAEGQNELSVPLTFEKDGVTYRKIFVLKRDSYDVGVNFEIVNQSGSAIEVEPYGQLKHTLVESSGNVAMPTYTGGAYSSSETNYKKYSFSDMKDKNLSIDTKAGWVAVLQHYFVSAWIPNQDVNNQLYSITDSKNNVASIGYRGPVVSIPAGATETITSSLWTGPKLQNKMAEVANHLDLTVDYGWAWFIAKPLFWLLTFIQSIVSNWGVAIICVTLVVKAILYPLTKAQYTSMAKMRMLQPKMQEMRERFGDDRQ
;
A
#
# COMPACT_ATOMS: atom_id res chain seq x y z
N MET A 1 -35.98 -34.65 18.01
CA MET A 1 -36.23 -34.45 16.54
C MET A 1 -35.99 -33.02 16.06
N ASP A 2 -35.66 -32.07 16.96
CA ASP A 2 -35.60 -30.66 16.62
C ASP A 2 -34.26 -30.16 16.03
N SER A 3 -33.15 -30.86 16.30
CA SER A 3 -31.84 -30.42 15.80
C SER A 3 -31.70 -30.51 14.28
N ARG A 4 -32.32 -31.51 13.62
CA ARG A 4 -32.32 -31.62 12.16
C ARG A 4 -33.17 -30.52 11.49
N ARG A 5 -34.31 -30.16 12.10
CA ARG A 5 -35.16 -29.06 11.60
C ARG A 5 -34.47 -27.70 11.75
N SER A 6 -33.78 -27.45 12.87
CA SER A 6 -33.01 -26.24 13.08
C SER A 6 -31.83 -26.12 12.08
N LEU A 7 -31.18 -27.23 11.78
CA LEU A 7 -30.07 -27.27 10.80
C LEU A 7 -30.56 -27.01 9.37
N LEU A 8 -31.73 -27.56 9.01
CA LEU A 8 -32.35 -27.30 7.71
C LEU A 8 -32.84 -25.85 7.57
N VAL A 9 -33.40 -25.26 8.64
CA VAL A 9 -33.80 -23.84 8.64
C VAL A 9 -32.54 -22.94 8.48
N LEU A 10 -31.45 -23.25 9.15
CA LEU A 10 -30.22 -22.50 9.08
C LEU A 10 -29.58 -22.60 7.69
N ALA A 11 -29.59 -23.79 7.08
CA ALA A 11 -29.15 -24.01 5.71
C ALA A 11 -30.05 -23.25 4.70
N LEU A 12 -31.34 -23.25 4.90
CA LEU A 12 -32.29 -22.53 4.04
C LEU A 12 -32.09 -21.02 4.13
N LEU A 13 -31.87 -20.48 5.34
CA LEU A 13 -31.56 -19.05 5.55
C LEU A 13 -30.23 -18.69 4.88
N PHE A 14 -29.23 -19.55 4.97
CA PHE A 14 -27.95 -19.33 4.33
C PHE A 14 -28.06 -19.34 2.79
N ILE A 15 -28.78 -20.29 2.22
CA ILE A 15 -29.03 -20.34 0.77
C ILE A 15 -29.84 -19.12 0.31
N SER A 16 -30.87 -18.74 1.07
CA SER A 16 -31.67 -17.53 0.76
C SER A 16 -30.82 -16.27 0.81
N PHE A 17 -29.88 -16.19 1.73
CA PHE A 17 -28.94 -15.08 1.82
C PHE A 17 -28.00 -15.03 0.62
N LEU A 18 -27.46 -16.17 0.16
CA LEU A 18 -26.61 -16.26 -1.04
C LEU A 18 -27.39 -15.86 -2.31
N VAL A 19 -28.64 -16.32 -2.44
CA VAL A 19 -29.51 -15.95 -3.57
C VAL A 19 -29.83 -14.45 -3.54
N TYR A 20 -30.07 -13.88 -2.36
CA TYR A 20 -30.29 -12.45 -2.21
C TYR A 20 -29.06 -11.63 -2.58
N GLN A 21 -27.85 -12.07 -2.19
CA GLN A 21 -26.60 -11.44 -2.60
C GLN A 21 -26.41 -11.47 -4.13
N GLN A 22 -26.65 -12.62 -4.76
CA GLN A 22 -26.53 -12.76 -6.20
C GLN A 22 -27.53 -11.87 -6.94
N TRP A 23 -28.77 -11.79 -6.45
CA TRP A 23 -29.79 -10.93 -7.00
C TRP A 23 -29.49 -9.42 -6.86
N GLN A 24 -28.82 -9.00 -5.77
CA GLN A 24 -28.33 -7.62 -5.63
C GLN A 24 -27.24 -7.29 -6.66
N LEU A 25 -26.33 -8.24 -6.95
CA LEU A 25 -25.30 -8.08 -7.96
C LEU A 25 -25.89 -8.00 -9.37
N ASP A 26 -26.94 -8.77 -9.66
CA ASP A 26 -27.64 -8.74 -10.97
C ASP A 26 -28.46 -7.44 -11.16
N LYS A 27 -28.94 -6.82 -10.09
CA LYS A 27 -29.69 -5.56 -10.19
C LYS A 27 -28.83 -4.32 -10.38
N ASN A 28 -27.55 -4.37 -10.03
CA ASN A 28 -26.60 -3.30 -10.24
C ASN A 28 -25.47 -3.80 -11.17
N PRO A 29 -25.74 -4.01 -12.48
CA PRO A 29 -24.69 -4.29 -13.42
C PRO A 29 -23.73 -3.09 -13.47
N PRO A 30 -22.41 -3.31 -13.61
CA PRO A 30 -21.46 -2.22 -13.77
C PRO A 30 -21.87 -1.39 -14.97
N VAL A 31 -22.06 -0.10 -14.75
CA VAL A 31 -22.50 0.86 -15.78
C VAL A 31 -21.43 0.91 -16.86
N GLN A 32 -21.73 0.38 -18.04
CA GLN A 32 -20.96 0.65 -19.26
C GLN A 32 -21.10 2.14 -19.57
N GLN A 33 -20.10 2.91 -19.28
CA GLN A 33 -20.02 4.31 -19.69
C GLN A 33 -19.81 4.39 -21.19
N GLN A 34 -20.80 4.96 -21.87
CA GLN A 34 -20.68 5.42 -23.24
C GLN A 34 -19.60 6.50 -23.32
N THR A 35 -18.68 6.30 -24.23
CA THR A 35 -17.60 7.22 -24.59
C THR A 35 -18.22 8.52 -25.12
N THR A 36 -18.21 9.55 -24.30
CA THR A 36 -18.39 10.94 -24.76
C THR A 36 -17.01 11.57 -24.75
N GLU A 37 -16.50 11.90 -25.91
CA GLU A 37 -15.29 12.72 -26.06
C GLU A 37 -15.52 14.06 -25.37
N GLN A 38 -14.96 14.23 -24.17
CA GLN A 38 -14.85 15.52 -23.49
C GLN A 38 -13.39 15.90 -23.40
N THR A 39 -13.09 17.02 -23.99
CA THR A 39 -11.84 17.76 -23.94
C THR A 39 -11.35 17.85 -22.47
N THR A 40 -10.29 17.15 -22.16
CA THR A 40 -9.67 17.08 -20.84
C THR A 40 -8.93 18.38 -20.54
N ALA A 41 -9.47 19.17 -19.61
CA ALA A 41 -8.67 20.15 -18.91
C ALA A 41 -7.71 19.38 -17.99
N ALA A 42 -6.41 19.45 -18.27
CA ALA A 42 -5.37 18.77 -17.52
C ALA A 42 -5.36 19.24 -16.06
N SER A 43 -5.66 18.34 -15.12
CA SER A 43 -5.37 18.54 -13.71
C SER A 43 -3.87 18.43 -13.50
N SER A 44 -3.26 19.40 -12.82
CA SER A 44 -1.82 19.38 -12.57
C SER A 44 -1.46 18.20 -11.63
N ASP A 45 -0.61 17.28 -12.10
CA ASP A 45 -0.11 16.15 -11.33
C ASP A 45 0.90 16.53 -10.23
N VAL A 46 1.26 17.81 -10.16
CA VAL A 46 2.26 18.33 -9.24
C VAL A 46 1.59 18.98 -8.02
N PRO A 47 1.98 18.62 -6.77
CA PRO A 47 1.44 19.26 -5.57
C PRO A 47 1.79 20.75 -5.52
N ALA A 48 0.94 21.54 -4.88
CA ALA A 48 1.21 22.96 -4.68
C ALA A 48 2.40 23.14 -3.73
N SER A 49 3.38 23.97 -4.11
CA SER A 49 4.49 24.35 -3.25
C SER A 49 4.03 25.29 -2.15
N SER A 50 4.72 25.27 -1.00
CA SER A 50 4.48 26.18 0.12
C SER A 50 4.76 27.65 -0.22
N SER A 51 5.50 27.94 -1.30
CA SER A 51 6.02 29.27 -1.65
C SER A 51 5.54 29.86 -2.99
N SER A 52 4.58 29.25 -3.72
CA SER A 52 4.21 29.66 -5.07
C SER A 52 2.75 30.06 -5.24
N SER A 53 2.53 31.32 -5.62
CA SER A 53 1.33 31.86 -6.25
C SER A 53 1.67 32.24 -7.70
N ALA A 54 1.68 31.32 -8.63
CA ALA A 54 1.74 31.62 -10.05
C ALA A 54 0.87 30.63 -10.84
N GLU A 55 -0.12 31.16 -11.51
CA GLU A 55 -0.99 30.49 -12.44
C GLU A 55 -0.25 30.39 -13.79
N VAL A 56 0.03 29.16 -14.26
CA VAL A 56 0.61 28.91 -15.57
C VAL A 56 -0.21 27.86 -16.30
N VAL A 57 -0.49 28.12 -17.56
CA VAL A 57 -1.30 27.30 -18.47
C VAL A 57 -0.56 25.97 -18.75
N ALA A 58 -1.24 24.86 -18.58
CA ALA A 58 -0.69 23.52 -18.83
C ALA A 58 -0.52 23.26 -20.33
N ASP A 59 0.70 22.98 -20.74
CA ASP A 59 1.00 22.38 -22.04
C ASP A 59 0.92 20.86 -21.90
N SER A 60 0.25 20.17 -22.82
CA SER A 60 0.09 18.72 -22.82
C SER A 60 1.41 18.08 -23.23
N GLN A 61 2.24 17.69 -22.25
CA GLN A 61 3.48 16.99 -22.51
C GLN A 61 3.19 15.54 -22.91
N THR A 62 3.77 15.12 -24.03
CA THR A 62 3.80 13.72 -24.46
C THR A 62 4.65 12.90 -23.49
N LYS A 63 4.32 11.60 -23.30
CA LYS A 63 5.13 10.65 -22.49
C LYS A 63 6.60 10.69 -22.93
N GLY A 64 7.49 10.57 -21.97
CA GLY A 64 8.93 10.49 -22.21
C GLY A 64 9.35 9.09 -22.70
N GLN A 65 10.66 8.86 -22.75
CA GLN A 65 11.22 7.53 -22.97
C GLN A 65 10.96 6.66 -21.75
N ILE A 66 10.56 5.41 -21.95
CA ILE A 66 10.39 4.44 -20.86
C ILE A 66 11.67 3.64 -20.73
N ILE A 67 12.23 3.60 -19.52
CA ILE A 67 13.40 2.78 -19.18
C ILE A 67 12.98 1.67 -18.20
N THR A 68 13.72 0.58 -18.24
CA THR A 68 13.53 -0.59 -17.37
C THR A 68 14.70 -0.73 -16.40
N LEU A 69 14.39 -0.85 -15.11
CA LEU A 69 15.35 -1.10 -14.04
C LEU A 69 15.00 -2.45 -13.41
N GLU A 70 15.96 -3.38 -13.31
CA GLU A 70 15.68 -4.73 -12.83
C GLU A 70 16.75 -5.21 -11.83
N ASN A 71 16.26 -5.70 -10.68
CA ASN A 71 17.03 -6.54 -9.80
C ASN A 71 16.49 -7.99 -9.84
N ASP A 72 16.87 -8.84 -8.90
CA ASP A 72 16.47 -10.26 -8.83
C ASP A 72 15.02 -10.51 -8.33
N VAL A 73 14.31 -9.49 -7.85
CA VAL A 73 12.95 -9.60 -7.30
C VAL A 73 11.96 -8.60 -7.88
N LEU A 74 12.45 -7.53 -8.50
CA LEU A 74 11.68 -6.37 -8.90
C LEU A 74 12.10 -5.89 -10.29
N ARG A 75 11.12 -5.59 -11.16
CA ARG A 75 11.32 -4.89 -12.42
C ARG A 75 10.45 -3.64 -12.43
N LEU A 76 11.07 -2.49 -12.61
CA LEU A 76 10.42 -1.19 -12.70
C LEU A 76 10.45 -0.67 -14.13
N LYS A 77 9.37 0.00 -14.55
CA LYS A 77 9.37 0.87 -15.73
C LYS A 77 9.24 2.30 -15.26
N VAL A 78 10.19 3.12 -15.68
CA VAL A 78 10.27 4.53 -15.31
C VAL A 78 10.10 5.38 -16.56
N ASP A 79 9.19 6.35 -16.51
CA ASP A 79 9.03 7.37 -17.54
C ASP A 79 10.06 8.48 -17.30
N THR A 80 10.88 8.81 -18.29
CA THR A 80 11.85 9.90 -18.18
C THR A 80 11.22 11.27 -18.07
N LEU A 81 9.92 11.41 -18.38
CA LEU A 81 9.16 12.60 -18.04
C LEU A 81 8.80 12.58 -16.54
N GLY A 82 9.43 13.43 -15.76
CA GLY A 82 9.32 13.46 -14.31
C GLY A 82 10.07 12.35 -13.58
N GLY A 83 10.55 11.32 -14.26
CA GLY A 83 11.18 10.14 -13.65
C GLY A 83 10.19 9.36 -12.79
N ASP A 84 8.95 9.18 -13.24
CA ASP A 84 7.91 8.49 -12.49
C ASP A 84 7.97 6.98 -12.68
N VAL A 85 7.75 6.23 -11.61
CA VAL A 85 7.61 4.77 -11.68
C VAL A 85 6.19 4.44 -12.11
N ILE A 86 6.05 4.08 -13.38
CA ILE A 86 4.75 3.80 -14.01
C ILE A 86 4.38 2.31 -14.00
N SER A 87 5.34 1.42 -13.71
CA SER A 87 5.08 -0.01 -13.55
C SER A 87 6.06 -0.62 -12.55
N SER A 88 5.55 -1.55 -11.75
CA SER A 88 6.33 -2.35 -10.81
C SER A 88 5.88 -3.81 -10.93
N GLU A 89 6.75 -4.67 -11.44
CA GLU A 89 6.52 -6.10 -11.63
C GLU A 89 7.29 -6.88 -10.56
N LEU A 90 6.59 -7.74 -9.82
CA LEU A 90 7.16 -8.55 -8.74
C LEU A 90 7.58 -9.92 -9.29
N LEU A 91 8.86 -10.10 -9.59
CA LEU A 91 9.38 -11.26 -10.33
C LEU A 91 9.26 -12.60 -9.60
N LYS A 92 9.06 -12.59 -8.28
CA LYS A 92 8.84 -13.81 -7.45
C LYS A 92 7.37 -14.13 -7.19
N TYR A 93 6.44 -13.37 -7.77
CA TYR A 93 5.00 -13.54 -7.57
C TYR A 93 4.31 -13.63 -8.92
N ASP A 94 3.59 -14.72 -9.14
CA ASP A 94 2.82 -14.93 -10.37
C ASP A 94 1.56 -14.07 -10.37
N ALA A 95 1.17 -13.54 -11.54
CA ALA A 95 -0.07 -12.78 -11.71
C ALA A 95 -1.31 -13.65 -11.40
N GLU A 96 -1.28 -14.91 -11.85
CA GLU A 96 -2.30 -15.93 -11.59
C GLU A 96 -1.62 -17.24 -11.20
N LEU A 97 -2.31 -18.10 -10.47
CA LEU A 97 -1.78 -19.38 -10.02
C LEU A 97 -1.33 -20.26 -11.21
N GLY A 98 -0.03 -20.52 -11.30
CA GLY A 98 0.59 -21.29 -12.39
C GLY A 98 0.88 -20.49 -13.66
N SER A 99 0.64 -19.18 -13.69
CA SER A 99 1.13 -18.27 -14.70
C SER A 99 2.65 -18.11 -14.59
N LYS A 100 3.31 -17.81 -15.69
CA LYS A 100 4.73 -17.38 -15.69
C LYS A 100 4.86 -15.86 -15.76
N GLU A 101 3.74 -15.16 -15.84
CA GLU A 101 3.73 -13.69 -15.88
C GLU A 101 3.85 -13.14 -14.47
N PRO A 102 4.76 -12.18 -14.22
CA PRO A 102 4.93 -11.58 -12.90
C PRO A 102 3.71 -10.73 -12.52
N PHE A 103 3.42 -10.67 -11.23
CA PHE A 103 2.38 -9.79 -10.71
C PHE A 103 2.78 -8.32 -10.88
N VAL A 104 1.91 -7.52 -11.50
CA VAL A 104 2.10 -6.09 -11.72
C VAL A 104 1.41 -5.31 -10.61
N LEU A 105 2.20 -4.72 -9.72
CA LEU A 105 1.69 -3.95 -8.57
C LEU A 105 1.35 -2.50 -8.97
N LEU A 106 2.31 -1.77 -9.54
CA LEU A 106 2.07 -0.45 -10.12
C LEU A 106 1.80 -0.59 -11.62
N LYS A 107 0.83 0.16 -12.13
CA LYS A 107 0.48 0.16 -13.56
C LYS A 107 -0.17 1.49 -13.98
N ASP A 108 0.13 1.92 -15.20
CA ASP A 108 -0.46 3.09 -15.84
C ASP A 108 -1.25 2.65 -17.07
N THR A 109 -2.55 2.51 -16.91
CA THR A 109 -3.49 2.19 -18.00
C THR A 109 -4.61 3.21 -18.05
N ASN A 110 -5.32 3.29 -19.17
CA ASN A 110 -6.45 4.22 -19.32
C ASN A 110 -7.58 3.98 -18.30
N GLU A 111 -7.74 2.73 -17.82
CA GLU A 111 -8.81 2.36 -16.91
C GLU A 111 -8.37 2.39 -15.45
N HIS A 112 -7.08 2.17 -15.19
CA HIS A 112 -6.55 2.07 -13.84
C HIS A 112 -5.14 2.64 -13.76
N VAL A 113 -5.03 3.72 -13.02
CA VAL A 113 -3.75 4.38 -12.73
C VAL A 113 -3.34 4.02 -11.30
N TYR A 114 -2.17 3.42 -11.16
CA TYR A 114 -1.49 3.26 -9.88
C TYR A 114 0.00 3.43 -10.12
N ILE A 115 0.52 4.61 -9.84
CA ILE A 115 1.90 5.02 -10.13
C ILE A 115 2.55 5.69 -8.92
N ALA A 116 3.87 5.67 -8.89
CA ALA A 116 4.65 6.40 -7.89
C ALA A 116 5.41 7.55 -8.55
N GLN A 117 5.10 8.76 -8.11
CA GLN A 117 5.66 10.01 -8.63
C GLN A 117 6.55 10.65 -7.58
N SER A 118 7.61 11.31 -8.02
CA SER A 118 8.45 12.13 -7.15
C SER A 118 9.17 13.21 -7.95
N GLY A 119 9.58 14.27 -7.27
CA GLY A 119 10.21 15.38 -7.94
C GLY A 119 10.62 16.52 -7.02
N LEU A 120 10.93 17.65 -7.63
CA LEU A 120 11.38 18.86 -6.95
C LEU A 120 10.47 20.02 -7.34
N ILE A 121 9.75 20.58 -6.38
CA ILE A 121 8.90 21.76 -6.50
C ILE A 121 9.54 22.95 -5.81
N GLY A 122 8.86 24.08 -5.75
CA GLY A 122 9.34 25.29 -5.10
C GLY A 122 9.81 26.33 -6.10
N LYS A 123 10.48 27.37 -5.61
CA LYS A 123 10.88 28.56 -6.40
C LYS A 123 11.77 28.21 -7.59
N ASN A 124 12.74 27.30 -7.39
CA ASN A 124 13.65 26.81 -8.41
C ASN A 124 13.40 25.32 -8.72
N GLY A 125 12.22 24.80 -8.33
CA GLY A 125 11.81 23.43 -8.65
C GLY A 125 11.67 23.22 -10.16
N ILE A 126 11.99 22.02 -10.59
CA ILE A 126 11.94 21.61 -12.00
C ILE A 126 10.57 21.01 -12.39
N ASP A 127 9.77 20.63 -11.40
CA ASP A 127 8.41 20.15 -11.59
C ASP A 127 7.43 21.28 -11.24
N THR A 128 6.62 21.69 -12.21
CA THR A 128 5.69 22.79 -12.10
C THR A 128 4.30 22.39 -12.59
N LYS A 129 3.30 23.21 -12.34
CA LYS A 129 1.97 23.00 -12.94
C LYS A 129 1.96 23.08 -14.47
N ALA A 130 2.96 23.76 -15.07
CA ALA A 130 3.10 23.87 -16.51
C ALA A 130 3.74 22.63 -17.16
N GLY A 131 4.44 21.81 -16.40
CA GLY A 131 5.08 20.60 -16.88
C GLY A 131 6.11 20.04 -15.92
N ARG A 132 6.52 18.82 -16.22
CA ARG A 132 7.52 18.04 -15.49
C ARG A 132 8.87 18.06 -16.22
N ALA A 133 9.95 17.87 -15.50
CA ALA A 133 11.30 17.77 -16.08
C ALA A 133 11.41 16.55 -17.00
N GLN A 134 11.94 16.75 -18.21
CA GLN A 134 12.29 15.66 -19.11
C GLN A 134 13.74 15.27 -18.87
N TYR A 135 13.96 14.16 -18.18
CA TYR A 135 15.28 13.66 -17.86
C TYR A 135 15.95 12.97 -19.06
N GLN A 136 17.27 13.07 -19.12
CA GLN A 136 18.12 12.35 -20.06
C GLN A 136 18.77 11.16 -19.37
N VAL A 137 18.89 10.05 -20.09
CA VAL A 137 19.54 8.83 -19.62
C VAL A 137 20.18 8.11 -20.80
N THR A 138 21.33 7.46 -20.56
CA THR A 138 22.01 6.68 -21.60
C THR A 138 21.64 5.22 -21.44
N GLY A 139 20.82 4.71 -22.37
CA GLY A 139 20.28 3.35 -22.34
C GLY A 139 18.82 3.28 -21.92
N ASP A 140 18.23 2.10 -22.08
CA ASP A 140 16.82 1.84 -21.83
C ASP A 140 16.58 0.63 -20.88
N ASN A 141 17.58 -0.25 -20.74
CA ASN A 141 17.51 -1.45 -19.91
C ASN A 141 18.69 -1.54 -18.96
N PHE A 142 18.42 -1.46 -17.67
CA PHE A 142 19.42 -1.52 -16.61
C PHE A 142 19.11 -2.72 -15.71
N LYS A 143 20.01 -3.69 -15.68
CA LYS A 143 19.86 -4.91 -14.89
C LYS A 143 21.01 -5.07 -13.93
N LEU A 144 20.67 -5.45 -12.68
CA LEU A 144 21.66 -5.77 -11.66
C LEU A 144 22.49 -6.97 -12.10
N ALA A 145 23.80 -6.77 -12.32
CA ALA A 145 24.70 -7.82 -12.77
C ALA A 145 24.95 -8.87 -11.66
N GLU A 146 25.33 -10.08 -12.08
CA GLU A 146 25.76 -11.12 -11.16
C GLU A 146 26.98 -10.65 -10.35
N GLY A 147 26.95 -10.90 -9.04
CA GLY A 147 28.02 -10.48 -8.13
C GLY A 147 27.95 -9.03 -7.66
N GLN A 148 27.10 -8.18 -8.23
CA GLN A 148 26.84 -6.84 -7.72
C GLN A 148 25.69 -6.86 -6.71
N ASN A 149 25.81 -6.04 -5.66
CA ASN A 149 24.78 -5.92 -4.62
C ASN A 149 23.81 -4.76 -4.86
N GLU A 150 24.17 -3.83 -5.74
CA GLU A 150 23.44 -2.60 -5.99
C GLU A 150 23.54 -2.18 -7.45
N LEU A 151 22.42 -1.69 -8.00
CA LEU A 151 22.30 -1.04 -9.29
C LEU A 151 21.92 0.41 -9.06
N SER A 152 22.73 1.35 -9.55
CA SER A 152 22.48 2.80 -9.48
C SER A 152 22.30 3.37 -10.87
N VAL A 153 21.16 4.01 -11.13
CA VAL A 153 20.81 4.56 -12.45
C VAL A 153 20.47 6.04 -12.31
N PRO A 154 21.37 6.94 -12.75
CA PRO A 154 21.14 8.38 -12.73
C PRO A 154 20.36 8.83 -13.97
N LEU A 155 19.31 9.61 -13.77
CA LEU A 155 18.59 10.38 -14.76
C LEU A 155 18.99 11.85 -14.59
N THR A 156 19.45 12.52 -15.63
CA THR A 156 20.01 13.87 -15.55
C THR A 156 19.12 14.88 -16.26
N PHE A 157 18.93 16.04 -15.64
CA PHE A 157 18.27 17.20 -16.21
C PHE A 157 19.09 18.45 -15.91
N GLU A 158 19.29 19.31 -16.89
CA GLU A 158 20.07 20.55 -16.74
C GLU A 158 19.19 21.77 -17.04
N LYS A 159 19.27 22.77 -16.20
CA LYS A 159 18.54 24.01 -16.38
C LYS A 159 19.27 25.17 -15.65
N ASP A 160 19.46 26.28 -16.34
CA ASP A 160 19.97 27.54 -15.77
C ASP A 160 21.28 27.40 -14.98
N GLY A 161 22.20 26.52 -15.44
CA GLY A 161 23.48 26.25 -14.78
C GLY A 161 23.37 25.36 -13.53
N VAL A 162 22.23 24.68 -13.37
CA VAL A 162 22.02 23.67 -12.32
C VAL A 162 21.84 22.31 -12.95
N THR A 163 22.56 21.31 -12.45
CA THR A 163 22.41 19.91 -12.84
C THR A 163 21.61 19.18 -11.77
N TYR A 164 20.49 18.61 -12.15
CA TYR A 164 19.62 17.79 -11.31
C TYR A 164 19.77 16.33 -11.73
N ARG A 165 20.19 15.47 -10.81
CA ARG A 165 20.28 14.01 -11.04
C ARG A 165 19.28 13.31 -10.13
N LYS A 166 18.31 12.63 -10.73
CA LYS A 166 17.43 11.70 -10.03
C LYS A 166 18.01 10.30 -10.14
N ILE A 167 18.41 9.73 -9.00
CA ILE A 167 19.19 8.48 -8.94
C ILE A 167 18.32 7.40 -8.34
N PHE A 168 18.03 6.37 -9.14
CA PHE A 168 17.36 5.15 -8.66
C PHE A 168 18.39 4.14 -8.20
N VAL A 169 18.19 3.61 -6.99
CA VAL A 169 19.11 2.64 -6.36
C VAL A 169 18.32 1.38 -6.03
N LEU A 170 18.62 0.29 -6.72
CA LEU A 170 18.01 -1.03 -6.50
C LEU A 170 19.03 -1.96 -5.87
N LYS A 171 18.71 -2.54 -4.71
CA LYS A 171 19.56 -3.52 -4.01
C LYS A 171 19.13 -4.94 -4.32
N ARG A 172 20.08 -5.88 -4.19
CA ARG A 172 19.80 -7.31 -4.34
C ARG A 172 18.80 -7.79 -3.31
N ASP A 173 17.84 -8.64 -3.74
CA ASP A 173 16.76 -9.23 -2.92
C ASP A 173 15.94 -8.21 -2.12
N SER A 174 15.81 -6.97 -2.64
CA SER A 174 15.10 -5.87 -2.00
C SER A 174 13.97 -5.33 -2.87
N TYR A 175 12.85 -5.01 -2.22
CA TYR A 175 11.70 -4.28 -2.77
C TYR A 175 11.76 -2.79 -2.39
N ASP A 176 12.79 -2.39 -1.66
CA ASP A 176 13.08 -1.00 -1.34
C ASP A 176 13.95 -0.39 -2.43
N VAL A 177 13.49 0.72 -3.00
CA VAL A 177 14.13 1.46 -4.08
C VAL A 177 14.52 2.83 -3.57
N GLY A 178 15.81 3.10 -3.47
CA GLY A 178 16.30 4.44 -3.18
C GLY A 178 15.96 5.38 -4.34
N VAL A 179 15.40 6.54 -4.04
CA VAL A 179 15.11 7.61 -5.01
C VAL A 179 15.73 8.90 -4.48
N ASN A 180 16.93 9.19 -4.97
CA ASN A 180 17.74 10.29 -4.47
C ASN A 180 17.83 11.41 -5.50
N PHE A 181 17.86 12.66 -5.05
CA PHE A 181 18.14 13.82 -5.89
C PHE A 181 19.52 14.40 -5.52
N GLU A 182 20.46 14.33 -6.44
CA GLU A 182 21.74 15.04 -6.36
C GLU A 182 21.60 16.33 -7.19
N ILE A 183 21.80 17.47 -6.55
CA ILE A 183 21.63 18.79 -7.17
C ILE A 183 22.95 19.52 -7.11
N VAL A 184 23.54 19.78 -8.28
CA VAL A 184 24.80 20.52 -8.42
C VAL A 184 24.50 21.91 -8.91
N ASN A 185 24.62 22.90 -8.03
CA ASN A 185 24.32 24.30 -8.35
C ASN A 185 25.58 25.01 -8.84
N GLN A 186 25.76 25.09 -10.15
CA GLN A 186 26.80 25.89 -10.80
C GLN A 186 26.30 27.25 -11.29
N SER A 187 25.08 27.64 -10.91
CA SER A 187 24.53 28.97 -11.19
C SER A 187 25.19 30.05 -10.31
N GLY A 188 25.04 31.31 -10.68
CA GLY A 188 25.59 32.42 -9.90
C GLY A 188 24.85 32.79 -8.62
N SER A 189 23.80 32.07 -8.22
CA SER A 189 22.95 32.37 -7.07
C SER A 189 22.50 31.11 -6.32
N ALA A 190 22.09 31.28 -5.06
CA ALA A 190 21.45 30.21 -4.31
C ALA A 190 20.10 29.85 -4.93
N ILE A 191 19.76 28.55 -4.92
CA ILE A 191 18.49 28.01 -5.37
C ILE A 191 17.74 27.37 -4.21
N GLU A 192 16.41 27.34 -4.32
CA GLU A 192 15.52 26.77 -3.32
C GLU A 192 14.63 25.71 -3.98
N VAL A 193 14.66 24.49 -3.47
CA VAL A 193 13.85 23.35 -3.95
C VAL A 193 13.15 22.66 -2.79
N GLU A 194 12.03 22.02 -3.05
CA GLU A 194 11.23 21.28 -2.08
C GLU A 194 10.95 19.88 -2.67
N PRO A 195 11.49 18.80 -2.07
CA PRO A 195 11.26 17.45 -2.58
C PRO A 195 9.84 16.98 -2.26
N TYR A 196 9.27 16.17 -3.14
CA TYR A 196 8.02 15.48 -2.89
C TYR A 196 8.04 14.06 -3.45
N GLY A 197 7.19 13.21 -2.87
CA GLY A 197 6.86 11.88 -3.39
C GLY A 197 5.39 11.58 -3.14
N GLN A 198 4.70 11.01 -4.12
CA GLN A 198 3.29 10.66 -4.00
C GLN A 198 2.95 9.36 -4.73
N LEU A 199 1.95 8.68 -4.23
CA LEU A 199 1.29 7.55 -4.89
C LEU A 199 -0.04 8.04 -5.44
N LYS A 200 -0.22 7.93 -6.74
CA LYS A 200 -1.46 8.28 -7.44
C LYS A 200 -2.21 7.01 -7.77
N HIS A 201 -3.47 6.92 -7.38
CA HIS A 201 -4.29 5.73 -7.55
C HIS A 201 -5.69 6.10 -8.02
N THR A 202 -6.24 5.33 -8.96
CA THR A 202 -7.65 5.43 -9.33
C THR A 202 -8.52 5.12 -8.12
N LEU A 203 -9.53 5.94 -7.87
CA LEU A 203 -10.47 5.73 -6.78
C LEU A 203 -11.25 4.43 -7.03
N VAL A 204 -10.96 3.42 -6.23
CA VAL A 204 -11.67 2.14 -6.24
C VAL A 204 -12.56 2.11 -5.01
N GLU A 205 -13.85 1.90 -5.20
CA GLU A 205 -14.73 1.56 -4.09
C GLU A 205 -14.30 0.20 -3.53
N SER A 206 -14.21 0.08 -2.21
CA SER A 206 -13.81 -1.16 -1.56
C SER A 206 -14.84 -2.26 -1.87
N SER A 207 -14.60 -3.02 -2.92
CA SER A 207 -15.43 -4.18 -3.31
C SER A 207 -15.11 -5.40 -2.46
N GLY A 208 -15.08 -5.24 -1.14
CA GLY A 208 -14.89 -6.35 -0.22
C GLY A 208 -16.18 -7.17 -0.09
N ASN A 209 -16.06 -8.49 -0.28
CA ASN A 209 -17.11 -9.40 0.20
C ASN A 209 -17.31 -9.16 1.71
N VAL A 210 -18.55 -8.99 2.16
CA VAL A 210 -18.89 -8.70 3.56
C VAL A 210 -18.27 -9.73 4.53
N ALA A 211 -18.03 -10.95 4.07
CA ALA A 211 -17.40 -12.02 4.86
C ALA A 211 -15.87 -11.92 4.95
N MET A 212 -15.20 -11.28 3.99
CA MET A 212 -13.75 -11.10 3.95
C MET A 212 -13.41 -9.71 3.39
N PRO A 213 -13.56 -8.65 4.17
CA PRO A 213 -13.29 -7.30 3.71
C PRO A 213 -11.78 -7.14 3.45
N THR A 214 -11.40 -6.91 2.20
CA THR A 214 -10.04 -6.56 1.84
C THR A 214 -9.90 -5.04 1.81
N TYR A 215 -8.94 -4.51 2.53
CA TYR A 215 -8.67 -3.09 2.52
C TYR A 215 -7.77 -2.72 1.34
N THR A 216 -8.26 -1.82 0.49
CA THR A 216 -7.47 -1.12 -0.52
C THR A 216 -7.63 0.37 -0.27
N GLY A 217 -6.55 1.09 -0.01
CA GLY A 217 -6.60 2.51 0.32
C GLY A 217 -5.31 3.02 0.92
N GLY A 218 -5.29 4.30 1.25
CA GLY A 218 -4.15 4.95 1.84
C GLY A 218 -3.90 4.54 3.30
N ALA A 219 -2.67 4.74 3.73
CA ALA A 219 -2.26 4.66 5.12
C ALA A 219 -1.07 5.59 5.35
N TYR A 220 -0.83 5.97 6.60
CA TYR A 220 0.32 6.76 6.98
C TYR A 220 0.83 6.43 8.38
N SER A 221 2.07 6.82 8.62
CA SER A 221 2.71 6.89 9.94
C SER A 221 3.22 8.30 10.17
N SER A 222 3.13 8.78 11.40
CA SER A 222 3.67 10.06 11.84
C SER A 222 4.33 9.92 13.21
N SER A 223 5.01 10.97 13.66
CA SER A 223 5.59 11.02 15.01
C SER A 223 4.57 10.84 16.15
N GLU A 224 3.30 11.18 15.92
CA GLU A 224 2.21 11.05 16.88
C GLU A 224 1.40 9.75 16.71
N THR A 225 1.39 9.19 15.50
CA THR A 225 0.57 8.04 15.13
C THR A 225 1.41 6.98 14.44
N ASN A 226 1.67 5.87 15.13
CA ASN A 226 2.49 4.79 14.57
C ASN A 226 1.97 4.21 13.26
N TYR A 227 0.64 4.08 13.13
CA TYR A 227 -0.04 3.56 11.94
C TYR A 227 -1.50 3.98 11.93
N LYS A 228 -1.96 4.51 10.80
CA LYS A 228 -3.39 4.81 10.59
C LYS A 228 -3.78 4.59 9.14
N LYS A 229 -4.87 3.87 8.94
CA LYS A 229 -5.54 3.78 7.64
C LYS A 229 -6.21 5.12 7.33
N TYR A 230 -6.12 5.54 6.08
CA TYR A 230 -6.77 6.72 5.54
C TYR A 230 -7.36 6.37 4.19
N SER A 231 -8.60 5.93 4.20
CA SER A 231 -9.27 5.38 3.02
C SER A 231 -9.47 6.43 1.91
N PHE A 232 -9.74 5.97 0.71
CA PHE A 232 -10.09 6.89 -0.38
C PHE A 232 -11.37 7.68 -0.09
N SER A 233 -12.31 7.12 0.70
CA SER A 233 -13.47 7.85 1.21
C SER A 233 -13.06 8.96 2.16
N ASP A 234 -12.18 8.66 3.14
CA ASP A 234 -11.67 9.69 4.06
C ASP A 234 -10.97 10.83 3.30
N MET A 235 -10.21 10.50 2.23
CA MET A 235 -9.55 11.49 1.38
C MET A 235 -10.56 12.37 0.60
N LYS A 236 -11.70 11.80 0.18
CA LYS A 236 -12.78 12.57 -0.46
C LYS A 236 -13.44 13.53 0.52
N ASP A 237 -13.64 13.09 1.76
CA ASP A 237 -14.28 13.90 2.80
C ASP A 237 -13.35 15.02 3.31
N LYS A 238 -12.07 14.69 3.51
CA LYS A 238 -11.06 15.64 3.98
C LYS A 238 -9.67 15.21 3.51
N ASN A 239 -8.94 16.09 2.85
CA ASN A 239 -7.56 15.83 2.51
C ASN A 239 -6.68 15.70 3.76
N LEU A 240 -5.71 14.78 3.72
CA LEU A 240 -4.69 14.64 4.75
C LEU A 240 -3.78 15.89 4.73
N SER A 241 -3.41 16.38 5.90
CA SER A 241 -2.41 17.44 6.06
C SER A 241 -1.82 17.32 7.46
N ILE A 242 -0.63 16.72 7.57
CA ILE A 242 0.04 16.42 8.84
C ILE A 242 1.51 16.77 8.71
N ASP A 243 1.98 17.66 9.57
CA ASP A 243 3.41 17.94 9.70
C ASP A 243 4.01 16.92 10.69
N THR A 244 5.10 16.27 10.29
CA THR A 244 5.73 15.22 11.09
C THR A 244 7.22 15.16 10.85
N LYS A 245 7.99 14.88 11.90
CA LYS A 245 9.35 14.42 11.76
C LYS A 245 9.30 12.91 11.53
N ALA A 246 10.01 12.42 10.51
CA ALA A 246 9.94 11.04 10.08
C ALA A 246 8.52 10.64 9.56
N GLY A 247 8.22 9.33 9.52
CA GLY A 247 6.95 8.80 9.03
C GLY A 247 6.99 8.38 7.57
N TRP A 248 5.85 7.94 7.06
CA TRP A 248 5.69 7.46 5.69
C TRP A 248 4.23 7.57 5.26
N VAL A 249 4.00 7.51 3.96
CA VAL A 249 2.67 7.36 3.35
C VAL A 249 2.66 6.14 2.45
N ALA A 250 1.52 5.46 2.39
CA ALA A 250 1.39 4.23 1.62
C ALA A 250 0.02 4.08 0.98
N VAL A 251 -0.05 3.27 -0.07
CA VAL A 251 -1.28 2.65 -0.57
C VAL A 251 -1.19 1.16 -0.33
N LEU A 252 -2.16 0.64 0.39
CA LEU A 252 -2.24 -0.75 0.81
C LEU A 252 -3.15 -1.53 -0.14
N GLN A 253 -2.75 -2.74 -0.47
CA GLN A 253 -3.57 -3.79 -1.05
C GLN A 253 -3.56 -5.01 -0.11
N HIS A 254 -4.26 -6.09 -0.45
CA HIS A 254 -4.37 -7.25 0.44
C HIS A 254 -3.00 -7.81 0.85
N TYR A 255 -2.15 -8.18 -0.12
CA TYR A 255 -0.84 -8.80 0.12
C TYR A 255 0.34 -7.86 -0.14
N PHE A 256 0.10 -6.73 -0.82
CA PHE A 256 1.12 -5.83 -1.31
C PHE A 256 0.96 -4.42 -0.76
N VAL A 257 2.03 -3.68 -0.80
CA VAL A 257 2.06 -2.28 -0.38
C VAL A 257 3.05 -1.50 -1.24
N SER A 258 2.68 -0.27 -1.61
CA SER A 258 3.64 0.73 -2.06
C SER A 258 3.67 1.85 -1.05
N ALA A 259 4.87 2.28 -0.66
CA ALA A 259 5.04 3.32 0.37
C ALA A 259 6.18 4.27 -0.01
N TRP A 260 5.94 5.57 0.14
CA TRP A 260 6.99 6.58 0.13
C TRP A 260 7.49 6.83 1.54
N ILE A 261 8.79 6.74 1.70
CA ILE A 261 9.52 6.97 2.95
C ILE A 261 10.44 8.18 2.71
N PRO A 262 10.05 9.40 3.17
CA PRO A 262 10.90 10.57 3.11
C PRO A 262 12.12 10.44 4.01
N ASN A 263 13.05 11.37 3.94
CA ASN A 263 14.12 11.48 4.90
C ASN A 263 13.55 11.58 6.32
N GLN A 264 13.99 10.68 7.21
CA GLN A 264 13.45 10.52 8.57
C GLN A 264 14.01 11.54 9.57
N ASP A 265 15.05 12.29 9.22
CA ASP A 265 15.72 13.25 10.10
C ASP A 265 15.14 14.66 10.02
N VAL A 266 14.31 14.93 9.00
CA VAL A 266 13.74 16.25 8.71
C VAL A 266 12.23 16.29 8.95
N ASN A 267 11.67 17.49 9.06
CA ASN A 267 10.23 17.68 9.13
C ASN A 267 9.64 17.58 7.72
N ASN A 268 8.68 16.70 7.57
CA ASN A 268 7.95 16.48 6.34
C ASN A 268 6.47 16.83 6.55
N GLN A 269 5.77 17.18 5.48
CA GLN A 269 4.33 17.28 5.49
C GLN A 269 3.72 16.12 4.71
N LEU A 270 2.93 15.29 5.38
CA LEU A 270 2.12 14.25 4.74
C LEU A 270 0.82 14.87 4.24
N TYR A 271 0.44 14.55 3.01
CA TYR A 271 -0.75 15.12 2.39
C TYR A 271 -1.52 14.10 1.56
N SER A 272 -2.78 14.41 1.27
CA SER A 272 -3.54 13.77 0.20
C SER A 272 -4.25 14.80 -0.66
N ILE A 273 -4.50 14.45 -1.91
CA ILE A 273 -5.25 15.24 -2.88
C ILE A 273 -6.22 14.30 -3.59
N THR A 274 -7.48 14.70 -3.69
CA THR A 274 -8.49 13.95 -4.43
C THR A 274 -8.96 14.76 -5.62
N ASP A 275 -8.85 14.16 -6.80
CA ASP A 275 -9.44 14.69 -8.04
C ASP A 275 -10.64 13.82 -8.43
N SER A 276 -11.81 14.25 -8.00
CA SER A 276 -13.06 13.54 -8.27
C SER A 276 -13.47 13.59 -9.75
N LYS A 277 -12.96 14.54 -10.55
CA LYS A 277 -13.27 14.64 -11.99
C LYS A 277 -12.58 13.54 -12.78
N ASN A 278 -11.32 13.27 -12.44
CA ASN A 278 -10.51 12.23 -13.09
C ASN A 278 -10.56 10.89 -12.32
N ASN A 279 -11.37 10.80 -11.26
CA ASN A 279 -11.53 9.61 -10.43
C ASN A 279 -10.20 9.08 -9.85
N VAL A 280 -9.32 9.98 -9.39
CA VAL A 280 -8.02 9.65 -8.80
C VAL A 280 -7.81 10.30 -7.45
N ALA A 281 -7.04 9.65 -6.60
CA ALA A 281 -6.49 10.21 -5.36
C ALA A 281 -4.98 10.05 -5.36
N SER A 282 -4.30 11.02 -4.75
CA SER A 282 -2.88 10.98 -4.47
C SER A 282 -2.66 11.08 -2.96
N ILE A 283 -1.78 10.26 -2.42
CA ILE A 283 -1.25 10.38 -1.07
C ILE A 283 0.25 10.49 -1.14
N GLY A 284 0.83 11.47 -0.44
CA GLY A 284 2.24 11.78 -0.59
C GLY A 284 2.83 12.53 0.59
N TYR A 285 4.09 12.87 0.44
CA TYR A 285 4.82 13.76 1.35
C TYR A 285 5.45 14.92 0.59
N ARG A 286 5.68 16.02 1.29
CA ARG A 286 6.57 17.11 0.91
C ARG A 286 7.65 17.25 1.98
N GLY A 287 8.90 17.36 1.54
CA GLY A 287 10.01 17.68 2.43
C GLY A 287 10.11 19.17 2.71
N PRO A 288 11.07 19.61 3.54
CA PRO A 288 11.35 21.01 3.77
C PRO A 288 11.95 21.66 2.53
N VAL A 289 11.87 23.00 2.49
CA VAL A 289 12.61 23.79 1.51
C VAL A 289 14.12 23.66 1.78
N VAL A 290 14.86 23.23 0.77
CA VAL A 290 16.31 23.07 0.80
C VAL A 290 16.93 24.21 0.00
N SER A 291 17.77 25.02 0.66
CA SER A 291 18.52 26.10 0.01
C SER A 291 19.93 25.63 -0.34
N ILE A 292 20.29 25.68 -1.62
CA ILE A 292 21.56 25.19 -2.15
C ILE A 292 22.36 26.41 -2.65
N PRO A 293 23.44 26.80 -1.95
CA PRO A 293 24.28 27.92 -2.35
C PRO A 293 24.92 27.74 -3.76
N ALA A 294 25.31 28.83 -4.37
CA ALA A 294 26.08 28.80 -5.61
C ALA A 294 27.39 28.02 -5.41
N GLY A 295 27.70 27.11 -6.33
CA GLY A 295 28.88 26.23 -6.29
C GLY A 295 28.74 25.02 -5.35
N ALA A 296 27.62 24.86 -4.65
CA ALA A 296 27.39 23.73 -3.75
C ALA A 296 26.70 22.56 -4.44
N THR A 297 26.87 21.38 -3.85
CA THR A 297 26.12 20.16 -4.20
C THR A 297 25.32 19.69 -2.98
N GLU A 298 24.06 19.33 -3.19
CA GLU A 298 23.20 18.82 -2.15
C GLU A 298 22.57 17.50 -2.59
N THR A 299 22.39 16.58 -1.64
CA THR A 299 21.75 15.29 -1.90
C THR A 299 20.55 15.08 -0.99
N ILE A 300 19.39 14.94 -1.59
CA ILE A 300 18.13 14.69 -0.89
C ILE A 300 17.75 13.22 -1.11
N THR A 301 17.54 12.48 -0.02
CA THR A 301 17.26 11.05 -0.05
C THR A 301 15.82 10.74 0.28
N SER A 302 15.27 9.74 -0.39
CA SER A 302 13.99 9.11 -0.08
C SER A 302 13.98 7.66 -0.57
N SER A 303 13.03 6.87 -0.06
CA SER A 303 12.83 5.48 -0.48
C SER A 303 11.40 5.25 -0.95
N LEU A 304 11.27 4.36 -1.93
CA LEU A 304 10.01 3.80 -2.39
C LEU A 304 10.00 2.29 -2.13
N TRP A 305 9.21 1.85 -1.15
CA TRP A 305 8.89 0.44 -1.06
C TRP A 305 7.80 0.10 -2.09
N THR A 306 8.01 -0.93 -2.89
CA THR A 306 6.99 -1.44 -3.82
C THR A 306 7.08 -2.96 -3.87
N GLY A 307 6.22 -3.65 -3.12
CA GLY A 307 6.34 -5.09 -2.97
C GLY A 307 5.38 -5.75 -1.98
N PRO A 308 5.67 -7.01 -1.64
CA PRO A 308 4.89 -7.77 -0.68
C PRO A 308 5.06 -7.21 0.74
N LYS A 309 4.07 -7.46 1.60
CA LYS A 309 4.10 -7.07 3.02
C LYS A 309 5.01 -7.99 3.84
N LEU A 310 6.31 -7.93 3.61
CA LEU A 310 7.34 -8.69 4.35
C LEU A 310 7.71 -7.93 5.62
N GLN A 311 7.09 -8.29 6.75
CA GLN A 311 7.20 -7.55 8.01
C GLN A 311 8.65 -7.24 8.42
N ASN A 312 9.54 -8.25 8.41
CA ASN A 312 10.92 -8.06 8.84
C ASN A 312 11.66 -7.07 7.95
N LYS A 313 11.54 -7.21 6.61
CA LYS A 313 12.20 -6.31 5.65
C LYS A 313 11.61 -4.89 5.72
N MET A 314 10.29 -4.76 5.89
CA MET A 314 9.64 -3.44 6.03
C MET A 314 10.05 -2.72 7.31
N ALA A 315 10.22 -3.45 8.42
CA ALA A 315 10.69 -2.87 9.69
C ALA A 315 12.13 -2.32 9.62
N GLU A 316 12.97 -2.86 8.73
CA GLU A 316 14.33 -2.37 8.48
C GLU A 316 14.33 -1.07 7.65
N VAL A 317 13.32 -0.86 6.81
CA VAL A 317 13.24 0.31 5.91
C VAL A 317 12.65 1.53 6.63
N ALA A 318 11.58 1.35 7.38
CA ALA A 318 10.97 2.44 8.13
C ALA A 318 10.26 1.95 9.39
N ASN A 319 10.33 2.76 10.45
CA ASN A 319 9.62 2.49 11.68
C ASN A 319 8.11 2.35 11.44
N HIS A 320 7.50 1.30 12.00
CA HIS A 320 6.06 1.03 11.92
C HIS A 320 5.52 0.68 10.53
N LEU A 321 6.37 0.52 9.50
CA LEU A 321 5.92 0.09 8.17
C LEU A 321 5.45 -1.38 8.21
N ASP A 322 5.99 -2.20 9.12
CA ASP A 322 5.55 -3.57 9.43
C ASP A 322 4.10 -3.66 9.93
N LEU A 323 3.56 -2.57 10.53
CA LEU A 323 2.18 -2.50 11.00
C LEU A 323 1.15 -2.48 9.87
N THR A 324 1.58 -2.30 8.62
CA THR A 324 0.72 -2.46 7.44
C THR A 324 0.21 -3.89 7.26
N VAL A 325 0.85 -4.88 7.92
CA VAL A 325 0.29 -6.22 8.15
C VAL A 325 -0.64 -6.15 9.36
N ASP A 326 -1.91 -5.91 9.08
CA ASP A 326 -2.93 -5.72 10.11
C ASP A 326 -3.52 -7.05 10.56
N TYR A 327 -3.25 -7.44 11.78
CA TYR A 327 -3.82 -8.62 12.44
C TYR A 327 -5.22 -8.38 13.03
N GLY A 328 -5.77 -7.17 12.88
CA GLY A 328 -7.06 -6.77 13.43
C GLY A 328 -7.06 -6.70 14.96
N TRP A 329 -8.26 -6.71 15.56
CA TRP A 329 -8.44 -6.60 17.02
C TRP A 329 -7.82 -7.76 17.82
N ALA A 330 -7.68 -8.94 17.18
CA ALA A 330 -7.12 -10.14 17.82
C ALA A 330 -5.59 -10.26 17.67
N TRP A 331 -4.89 -9.17 17.38
CA TRP A 331 -3.42 -9.13 17.14
C TRP A 331 -2.61 -9.82 18.24
N PHE A 332 -3.07 -9.75 19.50
CA PHE A 332 -2.40 -10.33 20.66
C PHE A 332 -2.40 -11.86 20.66
N ILE A 333 -3.32 -12.50 19.92
CA ILE A 333 -3.35 -13.96 19.67
C ILE A 333 -2.72 -14.27 18.32
N ALA A 334 -3.05 -13.50 17.29
CA ALA A 334 -2.62 -13.77 15.92
C ALA A 334 -1.09 -13.66 15.75
N LYS A 335 -0.45 -12.64 16.35
CA LYS A 335 1.00 -12.41 16.26
C LYS A 335 1.82 -13.56 16.88
N PRO A 336 1.54 -14.07 18.10
CA PRO A 336 2.20 -15.24 18.64
C PRO A 336 1.97 -16.52 17.84
N LEU A 337 0.75 -16.72 17.31
CA LEU A 337 0.45 -17.88 16.46
C LEU A 337 1.21 -17.84 15.14
N PHE A 338 1.30 -16.66 14.52
CA PHE A 338 2.08 -16.48 13.31
C PHE A 338 3.58 -16.68 13.56
N TRP A 339 4.09 -16.16 14.66
CA TRP A 339 5.47 -16.43 15.08
C TRP A 339 5.74 -17.93 15.25
N LEU A 340 4.85 -18.65 15.96
CA LEU A 340 4.96 -20.10 16.13
C LEU A 340 4.91 -20.83 14.77
N LEU A 341 4.03 -20.38 13.86
CA LEU A 341 3.91 -20.96 12.52
C LEU A 341 5.21 -20.78 11.72
N THR A 342 5.77 -19.58 11.70
CA THR A 342 7.02 -19.28 11.00
C THR A 342 8.21 -20.01 11.63
N PHE A 343 8.24 -20.13 12.96
CA PHE A 343 9.26 -20.91 13.67
C PHE A 343 9.21 -22.39 13.27
N ILE A 344 8.03 -23.02 13.26
CA ILE A 344 7.91 -24.42 12.86
C ILE A 344 8.22 -24.58 11.36
N GLN A 345 7.77 -23.65 10.52
CA GLN A 345 8.05 -23.66 9.09
C GLN A 345 9.55 -23.59 8.79
N SER A 346 10.33 -22.82 9.55
CA SER A 346 11.78 -22.75 9.38
C SER A 346 12.50 -24.08 9.62
N ILE A 347 11.90 -24.98 10.45
CA ILE A 347 12.44 -26.31 10.74
C ILE A 347 11.97 -27.33 9.68
N VAL A 348 10.68 -27.28 9.33
CA VAL A 348 10.04 -28.30 8.49
C VAL A 348 10.11 -27.97 6.99
N SER A 349 10.37 -26.68 6.64
CA SER A 349 10.43 -26.15 5.27
C SER A 349 9.17 -26.40 4.43
N ASN A 350 8.03 -26.71 5.07
CA ASN A 350 6.74 -26.96 4.42
C ASN A 350 5.60 -26.32 5.19
N TRP A 351 4.88 -25.40 4.54
CA TRP A 351 3.79 -24.66 5.16
C TRP A 351 2.62 -25.54 5.59
N GLY A 352 2.24 -26.57 4.80
CA GLY A 352 1.14 -27.47 5.12
C GLY A 352 1.41 -28.27 6.40
N VAL A 353 2.61 -28.84 6.53
CA VAL A 353 3.02 -29.54 7.74
C VAL A 353 3.13 -28.59 8.92
N ALA A 354 3.66 -27.38 8.72
CA ALA A 354 3.74 -26.38 9.79
C ALA A 354 2.35 -26.02 10.34
N ILE A 355 1.33 -25.84 9.49
CA ILE A 355 -0.06 -25.57 9.91
C ILE A 355 -0.61 -26.73 10.76
N ILE A 356 -0.37 -27.97 10.36
CA ILE A 356 -0.79 -29.16 11.12
C ILE A 356 -0.11 -29.16 12.50
N CYS A 357 1.20 -28.94 12.54
CA CYS A 357 1.96 -28.89 13.80
C CYS A 357 1.46 -27.77 14.74
N VAL A 358 1.24 -26.55 14.23
CA VAL A 358 0.65 -25.45 15.03
C VAL A 358 -0.70 -25.85 15.60
N THR A 359 -1.54 -26.48 14.78
CA THR A 359 -2.86 -26.94 15.23
C THR A 359 -2.75 -27.97 16.36
N LEU A 360 -1.80 -28.89 16.28
CA LEU A 360 -1.54 -29.89 17.35
C LEU A 360 -1.06 -29.22 18.62
N VAL A 361 -0.11 -28.27 18.53
CA VAL A 361 0.43 -27.53 19.69
C VAL A 361 -0.70 -26.73 20.36
N VAL A 362 -1.50 -25.99 19.60
CA VAL A 362 -2.61 -25.20 20.15
C VAL A 362 -3.64 -26.11 20.83
N LYS A 363 -4.02 -27.25 20.20
CA LYS A 363 -4.92 -28.21 20.81
C LYS A 363 -4.36 -28.85 22.07
N ALA A 364 -3.05 -29.14 22.11
CA ALA A 364 -2.41 -29.68 23.30
C ALA A 364 -2.43 -28.67 24.48
N ILE A 365 -2.15 -27.38 24.19
CA ILE A 365 -2.20 -26.31 25.20
C ILE A 365 -3.64 -26.12 25.73
N LEU A 366 -4.64 -26.16 24.82
CA LEU A 366 -6.05 -25.96 25.20
C LEU A 366 -6.73 -27.24 25.72
N TYR A 367 -6.05 -28.40 25.69
CA TYR A 367 -6.64 -29.69 26.11
C TYR A 367 -7.26 -29.65 27.53
N PRO A 368 -6.59 -29.13 28.59
CA PRO A 368 -7.18 -29.12 29.92
C PRO A 368 -8.47 -28.29 29.99
N LEU A 369 -8.51 -27.16 29.28
CA LEU A 369 -9.71 -26.31 29.20
C LEU A 369 -10.84 -27.02 28.45
N THR A 370 -10.53 -27.63 27.32
CA THR A 370 -11.48 -28.41 26.51
C THR A 370 -12.04 -29.59 27.30
N LYS A 371 -11.20 -30.32 28.08
CA LYS A 371 -11.64 -31.39 28.96
C LYS A 371 -12.60 -30.88 30.05
N ALA A 372 -12.31 -29.75 30.67
CA ALA A 372 -13.19 -29.15 31.68
C ALA A 372 -14.54 -28.76 31.07
N GLN A 373 -14.55 -28.18 29.87
CA GLN A 373 -15.75 -27.82 29.13
C GLN A 373 -16.64 -29.05 28.82
N TYR A 374 -16.07 -30.11 28.24
CA TYR A 374 -16.82 -31.32 27.94
C TYR A 374 -17.36 -32.02 29.22
N THR A 375 -16.57 -32.02 30.30
CA THR A 375 -17.01 -32.56 31.58
C THR A 375 -18.18 -31.77 32.16
N SER A 376 -18.13 -30.43 32.08
CA SER A 376 -19.21 -29.57 32.51
C SER A 376 -20.49 -29.77 31.68
N MET A 377 -20.34 -29.85 30.33
CA MET A 377 -21.49 -30.14 29.45
C MET A 377 -22.10 -31.53 29.72
N ALA A 378 -21.28 -32.56 30.00
CA ALA A 378 -21.78 -33.87 30.34
C ALA A 378 -22.59 -33.84 31.65
N LYS A 379 -22.10 -33.14 32.69
CA LYS A 379 -22.81 -32.94 33.93
C LYS A 379 -24.14 -32.20 33.74
N MET A 380 -24.16 -31.17 32.87
CA MET A 380 -25.38 -30.42 32.57
C MET A 380 -26.42 -31.26 31.86
N ARG A 381 -26.00 -32.16 30.93
CA ARG A 381 -26.92 -33.13 30.29
C ARG A 381 -27.53 -34.10 31.28
N MET A 382 -26.79 -34.57 32.31
CA MET A 382 -27.31 -35.42 33.35
C MET A 382 -28.29 -34.73 34.28
N LEU A 383 -28.23 -33.39 34.40
CA LEU A 383 -29.13 -32.57 35.20
C LEU A 383 -30.44 -32.25 34.45
N GLN A 384 -30.48 -32.32 33.13
CA GLN A 384 -31.67 -32.01 32.33
C GLN A 384 -32.93 -32.76 32.75
N PRO A 385 -32.94 -34.09 32.98
CA PRO A 385 -34.12 -34.81 33.42
C PRO A 385 -34.61 -34.32 34.80
N LYS A 386 -33.67 -34.05 35.74
CA LYS A 386 -34.01 -33.52 37.06
C LYS A 386 -34.63 -32.11 37.01
N MET A 387 -34.14 -31.28 36.08
CA MET A 387 -34.68 -29.94 35.84
C MET A 387 -36.10 -30.02 35.20
N GLN A 388 -36.32 -31.02 34.36
CA GLN A 388 -37.67 -31.29 33.82
C GLN A 388 -38.62 -31.74 34.89
N GLU A 389 -38.24 -32.69 35.73
CA GLU A 389 -39.09 -33.11 36.90
C GLU A 389 -39.39 -31.96 37.85
N MET A 390 -38.41 -31.11 38.16
CA MET A 390 -38.67 -29.91 38.96
C MET A 390 -39.63 -28.92 38.30
N ARG A 391 -39.48 -28.75 36.97
CA ARG A 391 -40.39 -27.88 36.20
C ARG A 391 -41.82 -28.40 36.13
N GLU A 392 -41.99 -29.72 36.07
CA GLU A 392 -43.31 -30.37 36.11
C GLU A 392 -43.92 -30.32 37.51
N ARG A 393 -43.11 -30.37 38.58
CA ARG A 393 -43.59 -30.31 39.96
C ARG A 393 -43.87 -28.89 40.46
N PHE A 394 -43.14 -27.89 39.97
CA PHE A 394 -43.20 -26.51 40.50
C PHE A 394 -43.41 -25.47 39.41
N GLY A 395 -43.86 -25.89 38.22
CA GLY A 395 -43.99 -25.00 37.05
C GLY A 395 -45.03 -23.91 37.16
N ASP A 396 -45.95 -23.99 38.13
CA ASP A 396 -46.98 -22.99 38.36
C ASP A 396 -46.69 -22.02 39.51
N ASP A 397 -45.60 -22.23 40.29
CA ASP A 397 -45.24 -21.37 41.41
C ASP A 397 -44.17 -20.37 40.99
N ARG A 398 -44.61 -19.23 40.47
CA ARG A 398 -43.76 -18.07 40.20
C ARG A 398 -43.57 -17.23 41.48
N GLN A 399 -42.76 -17.67 42.42
CA GLN A 399 -42.16 -16.82 43.44
C GLN A 399 -40.67 -17.01 43.52
#